data_515da584b1f40fc83d4b53f5d9d425d4
#
_entry.id   515da584b1f40fc83d4b53f5d9d425d4
#
_cell.length_a   1.000
_cell.length_b   1.000
_cell.length_c   1.000
_cell.angle_alpha   90.00
_cell.angle_beta   90.00
_cell.angle_gamma   90.00
#
_symmetry.space_group_name_H-M   'P 1'
#
loop_
_entity.id
_entity.type
_entity.pdbx_description
1 polymer ?
#
loop_
_entity_poly.entity_id
_entity_poly.type
_entity_poly.pdbx_seq_one_letter_code
_entity_poly.pdbx_strand_id
1 'polypeptide(L)'
;MANPFAKFWNYLMALFDNKIEENADPKVQIEQAIGEAQRQHQALSQQAAAVIGNQRQIEMQLNRRLEEVEKLQANTKQALQLADKAREGGDAQKAQEYENAAEAFAAQLVTAEQSIEETKQLHDQALQQATQAKQAVERNAAHLQQQVAERSKLLSQLEQAKMQE
;
A
#
# COMPACT_ATOMS: atom_id res chain seq x y z
N MET A 1 22.22 16.83 -4.74
CA MET A 1 21.41 15.80 -5.39
C MET A 1 20.74 16.36 -6.63
N ALA A 2 20.95 15.71 -7.74
CA ALA A 2 20.33 16.14 -8.98
C ALA A 2 18.82 15.88 -8.94
N ASN A 3 18.04 16.93 -8.91
CA ASN A 3 16.61 16.89 -9.01
C ASN A 3 16.23 16.26 -10.38
N PRO A 4 15.49 15.14 -10.45
CA PRO A 4 15.08 14.54 -11.75
C PRO A 4 14.32 15.53 -12.63
N PHE A 5 13.63 16.48 -12.02
CA PHE A 5 12.94 17.57 -12.73
C PHE A 5 13.94 18.50 -13.44
N ALA A 6 15.04 18.85 -12.77
CA ALA A 6 16.09 19.69 -13.37
C ALA A 6 16.75 18.99 -14.57
N LYS A 7 16.97 17.67 -14.51
CA LYS A 7 17.49 16.89 -15.63
C LYS A 7 16.52 16.86 -16.81
N PHE A 8 15.23 16.65 -16.53
CA PHE A 8 14.18 16.66 -17.54
C PHE A 8 14.08 18.04 -18.21
N TRP A 9 14.13 19.10 -17.39
CA TRP A 9 14.11 20.48 -17.85
C TRP A 9 15.31 20.80 -18.73
N ASN A 10 16.52 20.41 -18.28
CA ASN A 10 17.74 20.59 -19.05
C ASN A 10 17.70 19.81 -20.37
N TYR A 11 17.10 18.63 -20.36
CA TYR A 11 16.89 17.82 -21.56
C TYR A 11 15.96 18.55 -22.55
N LEU A 12 14.85 19.09 -22.06
CA LEU A 12 13.93 19.87 -22.87
C LEU A 12 14.57 21.13 -23.44
N MET A 13 15.35 21.83 -22.61
CA MET A 13 16.09 23.05 -23.05
C MET A 13 17.18 22.71 -24.07
N ALA A 14 17.85 21.57 -23.90
CA ALA A 14 18.84 21.10 -24.87
C ALA A 14 18.19 20.75 -26.22
N LEU A 15 17.00 20.15 -26.20
CA LEU A 15 16.22 19.91 -27.42
C LEU A 15 15.79 21.22 -28.08
N PHE A 16 15.56 22.25 -27.28
CA PHE A 16 15.20 23.58 -27.75
C PHE A 16 16.37 24.31 -28.44
N ASP A 17 17.57 24.18 -27.87
CA ASP A 17 18.77 24.84 -28.39
C ASP A 17 19.32 24.12 -29.63
N ASN A 18 19.08 22.83 -29.74
CA ASN A 18 19.46 22.06 -30.93
C ASN A 18 18.35 22.10 -31.96
N LYS A 19 18.36 23.05 -32.83
CA LYS A 19 17.46 23.15 -34.00
C LYS A 19 17.66 22.00 -34.99
N ILE A 20 18.07 20.83 -34.55
CA ILE A 20 18.50 19.73 -35.42
C ILE A 20 17.33 19.05 -36.09
N GLU A 21 16.14 19.13 -35.51
CA GLU A 21 14.95 18.58 -36.15
C GLU A 21 14.02 19.72 -36.59
N GLU A 22 14.17 20.11 -37.81
CA GLU A 22 13.35 21.15 -38.44
C GLU A 22 11.86 20.82 -38.49
N ASN A 23 11.50 19.55 -38.24
CA ASN A 23 10.12 19.06 -38.32
C ASN A 23 9.46 18.84 -36.95
N ALA A 24 10.18 19.02 -35.84
CA ALA A 24 9.61 18.82 -34.51
C ALA A 24 9.11 20.14 -33.95
N ASP A 25 7.80 20.28 -33.83
CA ASP A 25 7.17 21.40 -33.16
C ASP A 25 7.45 21.29 -31.66
N PRO A 26 8.15 22.28 -31.04
CA PRO A 26 8.40 22.25 -29.60
C PRO A 26 7.15 22.12 -28.75
N LYS A 27 6.03 22.71 -29.20
CA LYS A 27 4.75 22.61 -28.53
C LYS A 27 4.26 21.16 -28.45
N VAL A 28 4.37 20.40 -29.55
CA VAL A 28 3.96 19.00 -29.62
C VAL A 28 4.84 18.15 -28.70
N GLN A 29 6.15 18.40 -28.67
CA GLN A 29 7.09 17.69 -27.82
C GLN A 29 6.79 17.92 -26.32
N ILE A 30 6.50 19.16 -25.94
CA ILE A 30 6.13 19.51 -24.56
C ILE A 30 4.84 18.79 -24.17
N GLU A 31 3.83 18.79 -25.02
CA GLU A 31 2.56 18.11 -24.78
C GLU A 31 2.73 16.60 -24.68
N GLN A 32 3.57 16.00 -25.52
CA GLN A 32 3.88 14.57 -25.46
C GLN A 32 4.60 14.21 -24.16
N ALA A 33 5.55 15.03 -23.72
CA ALA A 33 6.28 14.82 -22.47
C ALA A 33 5.34 14.87 -21.27
N ILE A 34 4.43 15.84 -21.24
CA ILE A 34 3.42 15.96 -20.17
C ILE A 34 2.45 14.77 -20.21
N GLY A 35 2.00 14.37 -21.40
CA GLY A 35 1.13 13.20 -21.58
C GLY A 35 1.79 11.92 -21.08
N GLU A 36 3.07 11.74 -21.35
CA GLU A 36 3.84 10.59 -20.84
C GLU A 36 3.99 10.64 -19.32
N ALA A 37 4.29 11.82 -18.78
CA ALA A 37 4.37 12.01 -17.32
C ALA A 37 3.03 11.69 -16.63
N GLN A 38 1.91 12.08 -17.23
CA GLN A 38 0.58 11.76 -16.72
C GLN A 38 0.31 10.25 -16.75
N ARG A 39 0.72 9.57 -17.83
CA ARG A 39 0.59 8.11 -17.91
C ARG A 39 1.44 7.38 -16.87
N GLN A 40 2.67 7.85 -16.65
CA GLN A 40 3.55 7.31 -15.60
C GLN A 40 2.95 7.52 -14.23
N HIS A 41 2.37 8.69 -13.97
CA HIS A 41 1.68 8.97 -12.71
C HIS A 41 0.49 8.04 -12.51
N GLN A 42 -0.30 7.79 -13.55
CA GLN A 42 -1.44 6.88 -13.49
C GLN A 42 -0.99 5.45 -13.20
N ALA A 43 0.09 4.98 -13.85
CA ALA A 43 0.66 3.66 -13.60
C ALA A 43 1.15 3.52 -12.15
N LEU A 44 1.84 4.54 -11.64
CA LEU A 44 2.33 4.57 -10.26
C LEU A 44 1.17 4.55 -9.27
N SER A 45 0.10 5.30 -9.54
CA SER A 45 -1.12 5.32 -8.72
C SER A 45 -1.80 3.95 -8.68
N GLN A 46 -1.84 3.24 -9.81
CA GLN A 46 -2.40 1.89 -9.88
C GLN A 46 -1.56 0.89 -9.08
N GLN A 47 -0.23 0.99 -9.18
CA GLN A 47 0.67 0.15 -8.38
C GLN A 47 0.49 0.42 -6.89
N ALA A 48 0.39 1.69 -6.51
CA ALA A 48 0.15 2.07 -5.12
C ALA A 48 -1.19 1.55 -4.61
N ALA A 49 -2.24 1.61 -5.43
CA ALA A 49 -3.56 1.07 -5.08
C ALA A 49 -3.48 -0.44 -4.83
N ALA A 50 -2.70 -1.19 -5.64
CA ALA A 50 -2.51 -2.63 -5.45
C ALA A 50 -1.79 -2.93 -4.13
N VAL A 51 -0.74 -2.16 -3.80
CA VAL A 51 0.03 -2.32 -2.55
C VAL A 51 -0.86 -2.01 -1.34
N ILE A 52 -1.64 -0.94 -1.40
CA ILE A 52 -2.59 -0.56 -0.34
C ILE A 52 -3.69 -1.63 -0.19
N GLY A 53 -4.21 -2.16 -1.31
CA GLY A 53 -5.18 -3.24 -1.31
C GLY A 53 -4.65 -4.50 -0.64
N ASN A 54 -3.40 -4.86 -0.91
CA ASN A 54 -2.73 -5.99 -0.27
C ASN A 54 -2.62 -5.79 1.25
N GLN A 55 -2.23 -4.59 1.69
CA GLN A 55 -2.15 -4.25 3.12
C GLN A 55 -3.52 -4.39 3.80
N ARG A 56 -4.59 -3.92 3.16
CA ARG A 56 -5.95 -4.04 3.70
C ARG A 56 -6.42 -5.48 3.79
N GLN A 57 -6.09 -6.32 2.81
CA GLN A 57 -6.42 -7.75 2.85
C GLN A 57 -5.74 -8.45 4.02
N ILE A 58 -4.45 -8.16 4.25
CA ILE A 58 -3.71 -8.72 5.38
C ILE A 58 -4.29 -8.23 6.70
N GLU A 59 -4.69 -6.96 6.79
CA GLU A 59 -5.37 -6.40 7.96
C GLU A 59 -6.67 -7.14 8.27
N MET A 60 -7.48 -7.44 7.25
CA MET A 60 -8.72 -8.21 7.41
C MET A 60 -8.43 -9.63 7.87
N GLN A 61 -7.39 -10.28 7.35
CA GLN A 61 -6.95 -11.61 7.80
C GLN A 61 -6.52 -11.57 9.26
N LEU A 62 -5.76 -10.56 9.65
CA LEU A 62 -5.32 -10.38 11.04
C LEU A 62 -6.53 -10.24 11.97
N ASN A 63 -7.51 -9.42 11.60
CA ASN A 63 -8.73 -9.23 12.40
C ASN A 63 -9.51 -10.53 12.56
N ARG A 64 -9.63 -11.35 11.51
CA ARG A 64 -10.29 -12.66 11.58
C ARG A 64 -9.56 -13.60 12.53
N ARG A 65 -8.24 -13.62 12.49
CA ARG A 65 -7.42 -14.47 13.38
C ARG A 65 -7.54 -14.03 14.83
N LEU A 66 -7.62 -12.72 15.08
CA LEU A 66 -7.87 -12.19 16.43
C LEU A 66 -9.24 -12.62 16.96
N GLU A 67 -10.27 -12.60 16.10
CA GLU A 67 -11.61 -13.10 16.47
C GLU A 67 -11.60 -14.59 16.78
N GLU A 68 -10.86 -15.39 15.99
CA GLU A 68 -10.70 -16.83 16.25
C GLU A 68 -10.04 -17.09 17.59
N VAL A 69 -9.02 -16.32 17.94
CA VAL A 69 -8.34 -16.44 19.25
C VAL A 69 -9.31 -16.12 20.38
N GLU A 70 -10.11 -15.07 20.26
CA GLU A 70 -11.12 -14.72 21.26
C GLU A 70 -12.13 -15.84 21.46
N LYS A 71 -12.60 -16.46 20.36
CA LYS A 71 -13.52 -17.61 20.44
C LYS A 71 -12.88 -18.82 21.10
N LEU A 72 -11.62 -19.13 20.74
CA LEU A 72 -10.88 -20.25 21.33
C LEU A 72 -10.65 -20.03 22.83
N GLN A 73 -10.32 -18.80 23.23
CA GLN A 73 -10.18 -18.45 24.64
C GLN A 73 -11.49 -18.63 25.39
N ALA A 74 -12.59 -18.14 24.83
CA ALA A 74 -13.92 -18.29 25.42
C ALA A 74 -14.34 -19.76 25.51
N ASN A 75 -14.11 -20.55 24.47
CA ASN A 75 -14.43 -21.97 24.44
C ASN A 75 -13.59 -22.76 25.45
N THR A 76 -12.31 -22.45 25.56
CA THR A 76 -11.42 -23.06 26.56
C THR A 76 -11.92 -22.79 27.98
N LYS A 77 -12.23 -21.52 28.27
CA LYS A 77 -12.76 -21.11 29.57
C LYS A 77 -14.08 -21.80 29.88
N GLN A 78 -14.99 -21.87 28.93
CA GLN A 78 -16.29 -22.53 29.08
C GLN A 78 -16.12 -24.03 29.36
N ALA A 79 -15.24 -24.71 28.63
CA ALA A 79 -14.96 -26.14 28.84
C ALA A 79 -14.40 -26.40 30.26
N LEU A 80 -13.50 -25.55 30.74
CA LEU A 80 -12.95 -25.65 32.12
C LEU A 80 -14.02 -25.43 33.18
N GLN A 81 -14.92 -24.46 32.96
CA GLN A 81 -16.04 -24.21 33.87
C GLN A 81 -17.01 -25.41 33.91
N LEU A 82 -17.30 -26.01 32.76
CA LEU A 82 -18.16 -27.19 32.67
C LEU A 82 -17.50 -28.41 33.34
N ALA A 83 -16.17 -28.56 33.22
CA ALA A 83 -15.42 -29.59 33.91
C ALA A 83 -15.51 -29.44 35.41
N ASP A 84 -15.38 -28.22 35.93
CA ASP A 84 -15.50 -27.94 37.39
C ASP A 84 -16.90 -28.26 37.89
N LYS A 85 -17.95 -27.85 37.15
CA LYS A 85 -19.33 -28.19 37.50
C LYS A 85 -19.61 -29.69 37.53
N ALA A 86 -19.07 -30.42 36.57
CA ALA A 86 -19.21 -31.87 36.48
C ALA A 86 -18.55 -32.57 37.68
N ARG A 87 -17.37 -32.07 38.12
CA ARG A 87 -16.68 -32.57 39.31
C ARG A 87 -17.50 -32.32 40.59
N GLU A 88 -18.03 -31.11 40.72
CA GLU A 88 -18.88 -30.76 41.88
C GLU A 88 -20.13 -31.63 41.91
N GLY A 89 -20.68 -31.99 40.77
CA GLY A 89 -21.82 -32.88 40.63
C GLY A 89 -21.49 -34.37 40.75
N GLY A 90 -20.23 -34.74 40.96
CA GLY A 90 -19.79 -36.12 41.09
C GLY A 90 -19.67 -36.91 39.80
N ASP A 91 -19.74 -36.25 38.62
CA ASP A 91 -19.62 -36.91 37.31
C ASP A 91 -18.18 -36.77 36.81
N ALA A 92 -17.31 -37.68 37.25
CA ALA A 92 -15.89 -37.68 36.89
C ALA A 92 -15.66 -37.93 35.40
N GLN A 93 -16.52 -38.69 34.77
CA GLN A 93 -16.41 -39.02 33.33
C GLN A 93 -16.66 -37.78 32.48
N LYS A 94 -17.74 -37.04 32.75
CA LYS A 94 -18.02 -35.76 32.03
C LYS A 94 -16.95 -34.72 32.31
N ALA A 95 -16.44 -34.66 33.55
CA ALA A 95 -15.35 -33.74 33.88
C ALA A 95 -14.12 -34.01 32.99
N GLN A 96 -13.79 -35.28 32.80
CA GLN A 96 -12.66 -35.67 31.97
C GLN A 96 -12.91 -35.30 30.48
N GLU A 97 -14.12 -35.51 29.99
CA GLU A 97 -14.49 -35.14 28.60
C GLU A 97 -14.35 -33.64 28.35
N TYR A 98 -14.79 -32.83 29.32
CA TYR A 98 -14.67 -31.37 29.23
C TYR A 98 -13.22 -30.91 29.32
N GLU A 99 -12.40 -31.56 30.15
CA GLU A 99 -10.96 -31.28 30.27
C GLU A 99 -10.26 -31.61 28.96
N ASN A 100 -10.60 -32.72 28.32
CA ASN A 100 -10.04 -33.13 27.02
C ASN A 100 -10.41 -32.10 25.95
N ALA A 101 -11.65 -31.61 25.99
CA ALA A 101 -12.10 -30.54 25.07
C ALA A 101 -11.29 -29.24 25.31
N ALA A 102 -11.08 -28.90 26.58
CA ALA A 102 -10.29 -27.70 26.92
C ALA A 102 -8.84 -27.80 26.42
N GLU A 103 -8.23 -28.99 26.57
CA GLU A 103 -6.87 -29.24 26.04
C GLU A 103 -6.82 -29.08 24.51
N ALA A 104 -7.84 -29.62 23.82
CA ALA A 104 -7.91 -29.48 22.35
C ALA A 104 -8.03 -28.00 21.95
N PHE A 105 -8.90 -27.23 22.61
CA PHE A 105 -9.03 -25.81 22.36
C PHE A 105 -7.75 -25.04 22.69
N ALA A 106 -7.07 -25.40 23.78
CA ALA A 106 -5.81 -24.77 24.16
C ALA A 106 -4.71 -25.01 23.12
N ALA A 107 -4.63 -26.24 22.58
CA ALA A 107 -3.69 -26.57 21.51
C ALA A 107 -3.97 -25.76 20.25
N GLN A 108 -5.22 -25.62 19.88
CA GLN A 108 -5.64 -24.76 18.75
C GLN A 108 -5.31 -23.29 19.01
N LEU A 109 -5.47 -22.84 20.25
CA LEU A 109 -5.16 -21.47 20.66
C LEU A 109 -3.67 -21.15 20.47
N VAL A 110 -2.78 -22.07 20.87
CA VAL A 110 -1.33 -21.89 20.67
C VAL A 110 -0.99 -21.73 19.19
N THR A 111 -1.55 -22.59 18.35
CA THR A 111 -1.36 -22.51 16.89
C THR A 111 -1.92 -21.19 16.32
N ALA A 112 -3.10 -20.78 16.79
CA ALA A 112 -3.73 -19.53 16.35
C ALA A 112 -2.90 -18.32 16.77
N GLU A 113 -2.35 -18.31 17.96
CA GLU A 113 -1.47 -17.22 18.45
C GLU A 113 -0.18 -17.11 17.64
N GLN A 114 0.43 -18.25 17.28
CA GLN A 114 1.58 -18.27 16.39
C GLN A 114 1.24 -17.69 15.01
N SER A 115 0.07 -18.05 14.49
CA SER A 115 -0.43 -17.55 13.21
C SER A 115 -0.66 -16.04 13.25
N ILE A 116 -1.13 -15.50 14.38
CA ILE A 116 -1.29 -14.05 14.60
C ILE A 116 0.07 -13.36 14.55
N GLU A 117 1.08 -13.89 15.22
CA GLU A 117 2.42 -13.28 15.19
C GLU A 117 2.99 -13.21 13.77
N GLU A 118 2.86 -14.28 12.99
CA GLU A 118 3.29 -14.31 11.60
C GLU A 118 2.52 -13.29 10.76
N THR A 119 1.20 -13.22 10.95
CA THR A 119 0.34 -12.29 10.22
C THR A 119 0.63 -10.83 10.59
N LYS A 120 0.93 -10.54 11.87
CA LYS A 120 1.35 -9.21 12.32
C LYS A 120 2.63 -8.75 11.62
N GLN A 121 3.62 -9.64 11.49
CA GLN A 121 4.87 -9.32 10.80
C GLN A 121 4.61 -9.01 9.32
N LEU A 122 3.78 -9.83 8.67
CA LEU A 122 3.38 -9.57 7.28
C LEU A 122 2.63 -8.25 7.14
N HIS A 123 1.75 -7.94 8.09
CA HIS A 123 0.99 -6.69 8.09
C HIS A 123 1.92 -5.49 8.28
N ASP A 124 2.88 -5.56 9.17
CA ASP A 124 3.84 -4.48 9.41
C ASP A 124 4.65 -4.17 8.15
N GLN A 125 5.11 -5.22 7.44
CA GLN A 125 5.82 -5.07 6.17
C GLN A 125 4.91 -4.46 5.10
N ALA A 126 3.69 -4.96 4.99
CA ALA A 126 2.72 -4.45 4.01
C ALA A 126 2.35 -3.00 4.29
N LEU A 127 2.24 -2.62 5.57
CA LEU A 127 1.96 -1.25 5.99
C LEU A 127 3.10 -0.30 5.61
N GLN A 128 4.35 -0.71 5.81
CA GLN A 128 5.50 0.08 5.38
C GLN A 128 5.51 0.28 3.87
N GLN A 129 5.25 -0.78 3.11
CA GLN A 129 5.17 -0.71 1.65
C GLN A 129 4.03 0.21 1.20
N ALA A 130 2.87 0.13 1.84
CA ALA A 130 1.72 0.98 1.54
C ALA A 130 2.02 2.45 1.83
N THR A 131 2.68 2.74 2.95
CA THR A 131 3.09 4.10 3.33
C THR A 131 4.06 4.68 2.31
N GLN A 132 5.07 3.90 1.92
CA GLN A 132 6.05 4.31 0.91
C GLN A 132 5.38 4.56 -0.44
N ALA A 133 4.44 3.69 -0.82
CA ALA A 133 3.71 3.83 -2.08
C ALA A 133 2.86 5.11 -2.10
N LYS A 134 2.17 5.41 -1.00
CA LYS A 134 1.40 6.67 -0.85
C LYS A 134 2.29 7.90 -0.97
N GLN A 135 3.45 7.88 -0.29
CA GLN A 135 4.40 8.99 -0.34
C GLN A 135 4.96 9.18 -1.75
N ALA A 136 5.24 8.07 -2.45
CA ALA A 136 5.74 8.12 -3.83
C ALA A 136 4.71 8.75 -4.77
N VAL A 137 3.43 8.39 -4.63
CA VAL A 137 2.34 8.98 -5.42
C VAL A 137 2.21 10.47 -5.13
N GLU A 138 2.24 10.86 -3.86
CA GLU A 138 2.13 12.28 -3.46
C GLU A 138 3.28 13.12 -4.03
N ARG A 139 4.52 12.61 -3.93
CA ARG A 139 5.69 13.29 -4.50
C ARG A 139 5.58 13.41 -6.02
N ASN A 140 5.14 12.34 -6.67
CA ASN A 140 4.99 12.34 -8.11
C ASN A 140 3.86 13.27 -8.57
N ALA A 141 2.77 13.36 -7.80
CA ALA A 141 1.69 14.30 -8.06
C ALA A 141 2.19 15.76 -7.98
N ALA A 142 3.02 16.08 -6.98
CA ALA A 142 3.61 17.42 -6.85
C ALA A 142 4.54 17.73 -8.04
N HIS A 143 5.35 16.77 -8.46
CA HIS A 143 6.22 16.94 -9.64
C HIS A 143 5.39 17.15 -10.91
N LEU A 144 4.32 16.41 -11.09
CA LEU A 144 3.43 16.55 -12.24
C LEU A 144 2.78 17.94 -12.28
N GLN A 145 2.34 18.45 -11.13
CA GLN A 145 1.78 19.80 -11.04
C GLN A 145 2.81 20.86 -11.43
N GLN A 146 4.06 20.71 -10.98
CA GLN A 146 5.14 21.61 -11.37
C GLN A 146 5.41 21.56 -12.87
N GLN A 147 5.42 20.35 -13.44
CA GLN A 147 5.62 20.17 -14.88
C GLN A 147 4.50 20.83 -15.70
N VAL A 148 3.26 20.69 -15.25
CA VAL A 148 2.10 21.33 -15.91
C VAL A 148 2.20 22.86 -15.82
N ALA A 149 2.58 23.41 -14.68
CA ALA A 149 2.78 24.84 -14.51
C ALA A 149 3.92 25.37 -15.40
N GLU A 150 5.03 24.63 -15.48
CA GLU A 150 6.15 24.97 -16.32
C GLU A 150 5.79 24.86 -17.83
N ARG A 151 4.92 23.94 -18.19
CA ARG A 151 4.38 23.85 -19.55
C ARG A 151 3.73 25.15 -19.96
N SER A 152 2.85 25.70 -19.13
CA SER A 152 2.17 26.97 -19.41
C SER A 152 3.16 28.12 -19.61
N LYS A 153 4.17 28.16 -18.76
CA LYS A 153 5.23 29.18 -18.83
C LYS A 153 6.05 29.04 -20.12
N LEU A 154 6.43 27.83 -20.49
CA LEU A 154 7.17 27.54 -21.71
C LEU A 154 6.40 27.90 -22.96
N LEU A 155 5.12 27.53 -23.01
CA LEU A 155 4.27 27.86 -24.17
C LEU A 155 4.11 29.35 -24.34
N SER A 156 4.00 30.10 -23.23
CA SER A 156 3.93 31.55 -23.23
C SER A 156 5.23 32.17 -23.77
N GLN A 157 6.40 31.66 -23.33
CA GLN A 157 7.70 32.12 -23.82
C GLN A 157 7.89 31.83 -25.32
N LEU A 158 7.40 30.69 -25.80
CA LEU A 158 7.43 30.33 -27.21
C LEU A 158 6.63 31.31 -28.06
N GLU A 159 5.43 31.67 -27.61
CA GLU A 159 4.59 32.64 -28.32
C GLU A 159 5.25 34.02 -28.40
N GLN A 160 5.88 34.45 -27.29
CA GLN A 160 6.62 35.70 -27.27
C GLN A 160 7.81 35.70 -28.23
N ALA A 161 8.53 34.58 -28.29
CA ALA A 161 9.66 34.43 -29.21
C ALA A 161 9.20 34.51 -30.68
N LYS A 162 8.03 33.93 -31.00
CA LYS A 162 7.45 33.99 -32.34
C LYS A 162 7.01 35.40 -32.72
N MET A 163 6.57 36.21 -31.75
CA MET A 163 6.15 37.59 -31.99
C MET A 163 7.33 38.54 -32.26
N GLN A 164 8.52 38.19 -31.80
CA GLN A 164 9.72 39.03 -31.99
C GLN A 164 10.43 38.80 -33.34
N GLU A 165 10.00 37.83 -34.08
CA GLU A 165 10.46 37.68 -35.49
C GLU A 165 9.68 38.67 -36.37
#